data_48f840953b4ff4444ace3f87e2732eca
#
_entry.id   48f840953b4ff4444ace3f87e2732eca
#
_cell.length_a   1.000
_cell.length_b   1.000
_cell.length_c   1.000
_cell.angle_alpha   90.00
_cell.angle_beta   90.00
_cell.angle_gamma   90.00
#
_symmetry.space_group_name_H-M   'P 1'
#
loop_
_entity.id
_entity.type
_entity.pdbx_description
1 polymer ?
#
loop_
_entity_poly.entity_id
_entity_poly.type
_entity_poly.pdbx_seq_one_letter_code
_entity_poly.pdbx_strand_id
1 'polypeptide(L)'
;TAVRDLVGRRVPLYRFVMANTVARFDLDRADGRLAAVRAAAPMVASVRDAGLVNGYLRDLAQLVGMDVDEVRRAVVQANRRPVNVQVPHSKEPANKMSDEGQHALDGLTVPWPDPEDHSLATERGTLKLMLQYPMLFDAAWNGVQPQDFTHPAYRAVFDAIQATPYQPQRWAEQVQLAISDETVRQLQVALLVEPLLREPDERYVLQYTSTLQLRSVLAQITALKSRLQRMNPVTHNAEHHALFTQLVSLEQRRSQLMQESLGLPE
;
A
#
# COMPACT_ATOMS: atom_id res chain seq x y z
N THR A 1 -0.89 -31.62 -28.04
CA THR A 1 -1.43 -30.48 -28.83
C THR A 1 -2.11 -29.46 -27.93
N ALA A 2 -2.97 -29.83 -26.99
CA ALA A 2 -3.73 -28.87 -26.15
C ALA A 2 -2.83 -27.89 -25.30
N VAL A 3 -1.68 -28.38 -24.79
CA VAL A 3 -0.75 -27.52 -24.02
C VAL A 3 -0.02 -26.52 -24.91
N ARG A 4 0.31 -26.87 -26.16
CA ARG A 4 0.89 -25.93 -27.13
C ARG A 4 -0.10 -24.85 -27.56
N ASP A 5 -1.38 -25.15 -27.67
CA ASP A 5 -2.43 -24.20 -28.01
C ASP A 5 -2.72 -23.23 -26.87
N LEU A 6 -2.66 -23.70 -25.61
CA LEU A 6 -2.73 -22.87 -24.41
C LEU A 6 -1.51 -21.93 -24.29
N VAL A 7 -0.31 -22.44 -24.61
CA VAL A 7 0.93 -21.63 -24.60
C VAL A 7 0.93 -20.60 -25.74
N GLY A 8 0.31 -20.90 -26.90
CA GLY A 8 0.16 -19.97 -28.02
C GLY A 8 -0.82 -18.82 -27.77
N ARG A 9 -1.71 -18.94 -26.78
CA ARG A 9 -2.68 -17.91 -26.39
C ARG A 9 -2.20 -17.00 -25.27
N ARG A 10 -0.88 -16.91 -25.04
CA ARG A 10 -0.31 -16.03 -24.02
C ARG A 10 -0.66 -14.58 -24.35
N VAL A 11 -1.56 -14.00 -23.58
CA VAL A 11 -1.71 -12.56 -23.51
C VAL A 11 -0.61 -12.06 -22.59
N PRO A 12 0.22 -11.09 -23.00
CA PRO A 12 1.20 -10.47 -22.09
C PRO A 12 0.49 -10.00 -20.83
N LEU A 13 1.04 -10.30 -19.65
CA LEU A 13 0.46 -9.96 -18.35
C LEU A 13 0.03 -8.48 -18.29
N TYR A 14 0.84 -7.59 -18.82
CA TYR A 14 0.56 -6.17 -18.89
C TYR A 14 -0.75 -5.86 -19.66
N ARG A 15 -0.96 -6.49 -20.83
CA ARG A 15 -2.17 -6.33 -21.64
C ARG A 15 -3.40 -6.88 -20.93
N PHE A 16 -3.26 -7.99 -20.21
CA PHE A 16 -4.33 -8.57 -19.40
C PHE A 16 -4.75 -7.65 -18.25
N VAL A 17 -3.79 -7.11 -17.50
CA VAL A 17 -4.06 -6.18 -16.38
C VAL A 17 -4.70 -4.90 -16.90
N MET A 18 -4.20 -4.35 -18.02
CA MET A 18 -4.74 -3.15 -18.65
C MET A 18 -6.20 -3.37 -19.12
N ALA A 19 -6.49 -4.50 -19.76
CA ALA A 19 -7.83 -4.86 -20.20
C ALA A 19 -8.81 -5.01 -19.01
N ASN A 20 -8.38 -5.65 -17.91
CA ASN A 20 -9.18 -5.76 -16.69
C ASN A 20 -9.45 -4.41 -16.02
N THR A 21 -8.48 -3.49 -16.05
CA THR A 21 -8.67 -2.13 -15.51
C THR A 21 -9.70 -1.36 -16.33
N VAL A 22 -9.60 -1.43 -17.67
CA VAL A 22 -10.50 -0.75 -18.60
C VAL A 22 -11.92 -1.34 -18.57
N ALA A 23 -12.06 -2.66 -18.38
CA ALA A 23 -13.36 -3.35 -18.35
C ALA A 23 -14.27 -2.92 -17.17
N ARG A 24 -13.75 -2.22 -16.20
CA ARG A 24 -14.52 -1.68 -15.04
C ARG A 24 -15.30 -0.40 -15.40
N PHE A 25 -15.08 0.17 -16.58
CA PHE A 25 -15.67 1.44 -17.00
C PHE A 25 -16.64 1.21 -18.14
N ASP A 26 -17.66 2.08 -18.22
CA ASP A 26 -18.61 2.09 -19.34
C ASP A 26 -17.96 2.76 -20.57
N LEU A 27 -17.52 1.94 -21.53
CA LEU A 27 -16.82 2.41 -22.72
C LEU A 27 -17.77 2.95 -23.81
N ASP A 28 -19.07 2.78 -23.67
CA ASP A 28 -20.06 3.35 -24.61
C ASP A 28 -20.19 4.86 -24.41
N ARG A 29 -19.84 5.34 -23.22
CA ARG A 29 -19.87 6.76 -22.86
C ARG A 29 -18.49 7.42 -22.99
N ALA A 30 -18.46 8.66 -23.48
CA ALA A 30 -17.22 9.42 -23.64
C ALA A 30 -16.50 9.70 -22.31
N ASP A 31 -17.27 10.01 -21.24
CA ASP A 31 -16.75 10.21 -19.89
C ASP A 31 -16.20 8.92 -19.28
N GLY A 32 -16.85 7.78 -19.54
CA GLY A 32 -16.38 6.45 -19.13
C GLY A 32 -15.06 6.06 -19.80
N ARG A 33 -14.92 6.30 -21.11
CA ARG A 33 -13.66 6.08 -21.85
C ARG A 33 -12.52 6.92 -21.29
N LEU A 34 -12.78 8.20 -21.00
CA LEU A 34 -11.77 9.08 -20.41
C LEU A 34 -11.38 8.65 -18.99
N ALA A 35 -12.34 8.18 -18.18
CA ALA A 35 -12.08 7.61 -16.86
C ALA A 35 -11.23 6.34 -16.93
N ALA A 36 -11.52 5.44 -17.89
CA ALA A 36 -10.73 4.23 -18.14
C ALA A 36 -9.28 4.55 -18.52
N VAL A 37 -9.06 5.55 -19.41
CA VAL A 37 -7.71 6.02 -19.76
C VAL A 37 -6.98 6.56 -18.53
N ARG A 38 -7.64 7.37 -17.71
CA ARG A 38 -7.02 7.92 -16.48
C ARG A 38 -6.65 6.83 -15.48
N ALA A 39 -7.47 5.79 -15.33
CA ALA A 39 -7.19 4.67 -14.44
C ALA A 39 -6.01 3.79 -14.95
N ALA A 40 -5.87 3.63 -16.26
CA ALA A 40 -4.79 2.86 -16.87
C ALA A 40 -3.48 3.67 -17.06
N ALA A 41 -3.55 5.01 -17.04
CA ALA A 41 -2.42 5.91 -17.30
C ALA A 41 -1.20 5.67 -16.38
N PRO A 42 -1.33 5.46 -15.05
CA PRO A 42 -0.19 5.19 -14.18
C PRO A 42 0.56 3.91 -14.57
N MET A 43 -0.15 2.91 -15.08
CA MET A 43 0.46 1.65 -15.54
C MET A 43 1.34 1.89 -16.77
N VAL A 44 0.86 2.64 -17.74
CA VAL A 44 1.65 3.00 -18.95
C VAL A 44 2.84 3.88 -18.57
N ALA A 45 2.65 4.83 -17.64
CA ALA A 45 3.69 5.73 -17.15
C ALA A 45 4.80 5.02 -16.35
N SER A 46 4.51 3.88 -15.71
CA SER A 46 5.49 3.09 -14.95
C SER A 46 6.49 2.31 -15.82
N VAL A 47 6.23 2.21 -17.13
CA VAL A 47 7.11 1.50 -18.07
C VAL A 47 8.35 2.34 -18.35
N ARG A 48 9.52 1.81 -17.99
CA ARG A 48 10.82 2.49 -18.15
C ARG A 48 11.34 2.53 -19.59
N ASP A 49 10.91 1.58 -20.42
CA ASP A 49 11.33 1.46 -21.82
C ASP A 49 10.44 2.31 -22.73
N ALA A 50 10.99 3.41 -23.24
CA ALA A 50 10.29 4.33 -24.12
C ALA A 50 9.79 3.67 -25.43
N GLY A 51 10.45 2.61 -25.91
CA GLY A 51 10.02 1.84 -27.07
C GLY A 51 8.72 1.08 -26.82
N LEU A 52 8.58 0.50 -25.63
CA LEU A 52 7.39 -0.24 -25.21
C LEU A 52 6.22 0.68 -24.87
N VAL A 53 6.47 1.88 -24.34
CA VAL A 53 5.43 2.87 -23.98
C VAL A 53 4.52 3.17 -25.19
N ASN A 54 5.10 3.37 -26.38
CA ASN A 54 4.32 3.65 -27.58
C ASN A 54 3.44 2.45 -28.02
N GLY A 55 3.90 1.23 -27.78
CA GLY A 55 3.12 0.02 -28.00
C GLY A 55 1.91 -0.03 -27.05
N TYR A 56 2.13 0.21 -25.77
CA TYR A 56 1.07 0.18 -24.77
C TYR A 56 0.07 1.33 -24.91
N LEU A 57 0.50 2.51 -25.37
CA LEU A 57 -0.41 3.60 -25.72
C LEU A 57 -1.37 3.22 -26.86
N ARG A 58 -0.88 2.50 -27.87
CA ARG A 58 -1.71 2.00 -28.97
C ARG A 58 -2.69 0.92 -28.49
N ASP A 59 -2.21 -0.03 -27.66
CA ASP A 59 -3.05 -1.07 -27.08
C ASP A 59 -4.15 -0.44 -26.20
N LEU A 60 -3.84 0.55 -25.37
CA LEU A 60 -4.82 1.26 -24.56
C LEU A 60 -5.84 2.02 -25.45
N ALA A 61 -5.37 2.74 -26.44
CA ALA A 61 -6.22 3.46 -27.40
C ALA A 61 -7.21 2.52 -28.10
N GLN A 62 -6.75 1.35 -28.51
CA GLN A 62 -7.59 0.31 -29.11
C GLN A 62 -8.62 -0.25 -28.13
N LEU A 63 -8.23 -0.49 -26.88
CA LEU A 63 -9.12 -1.02 -25.84
C LEU A 63 -10.26 -0.04 -25.48
N VAL A 64 -9.97 1.25 -25.43
CA VAL A 64 -10.97 2.27 -25.06
C VAL A 64 -11.70 2.88 -26.26
N GLY A 65 -11.27 2.58 -27.50
CA GLY A 65 -11.86 3.16 -28.72
C GLY A 65 -11.60 4.66 -28.86
N MET A 66 -10.41 5.15 -28.50
CA MET A 66 -9.99 6.55 -28.58
C MET A 66 -8.77 6.72 -29.48
N ASP A 67 -8.53 7.95 -29.95
CA ASP A 67 -7.32 8.28 -30.71
C ASP A 67 -6.05 8.17 -29.85
N VAL A 68 -4.95 7.65 -30.43
CA VAL A 68 -3.68 7.41 -29.72
C VAL A 68 -3.08 8.71 -29.16
N ASP A 69 -3.22 9.83 -29.89
CA ASP A 69 -2.68 11.12 -29.44
C ASP A 69 -3.54 11.73 -28.32
N GLU A 70 -4.83 11.43 -28.29
CA GLU A 70 -5.72 11.80 -27.19
C GLU A 70 -5.38 11.01 -25.93
N VAL A 71 -5.19 9.69 -26.04
CA VAL A 71 -4.74 8.83 -24.95
C VAL A 71 -3.37 9.26 -24.44
N ARG A 72 -2.43 9.58 -25.35
CA ARG A 72 -1.10 10.07 -24.97
C ARG A 72 -1.18 11.37 -24.13
N ARG A 73 -1.98 12.32 -24.55
CA ARG A 73 -2.21 13.58 -23.80
C ARG A 73 -2.80 13.31 -22.44
N ALA A 74 -3.77 12.42 -22.32
CA ALA A 74 -4.40 12.05 -21.07
C ALA A 74 -3.41 11.34 -20.13
N VAL A 75 -2.55 10.45 -20.63
CA VAL A 75 -1.50 9.76 -19.86
C VAL A 75 -0.45 10.75 -19.36
N VAL A 76 0.01 11.69 -20.19
CA VAL A 76 0.96 12.74 -19.77
C VAL A 76 0.34 13.67 -18.71
N GLN A 77 -0.93 14.00 -18.85
CA GLN A 77 -1.65 14.84 -17.89
C GLN A 77 -1.89 14.11 -16.55
N ALA A 78 -2.23 12.83 -16.58
CA ALA A 78 -2.38 12.00 -15.38
C ALA A 78 -1.06 11.86 -14.61
N ASN A 79 0.06 11.77 -15.32
CA ASN A 79 1.40 11.71 -14.69
C ASN A 79 1.82 13.03 -14.01
N ARG A 80 1.18 14.15 -14.34
CA ARG A 80 1.42 15.48 -13.73
C ARG A 80 0.55 15.79 -12.53
N ARG A 81 -0.50 14.98 -12.25
CA ARG A 81 -1.39 15.13 -11.10
C ARG A 81 -1.50 13.78 -10.40
N PRO A 82 -1.25 13.66 -9.08
CA PRO A 82 -1.66 12.48 -8.33
C PRO A 82 -3.20 12.40 -8.41
N VAL A 83 -3.71 11.38 -9.09
CA VAL A 83 -5.15 11.24 -9.34
C VAL A 83 -5.80 10.61 -8.13
N ASN A 84 -6.62 11.40 -7.44
CA ASN A 84 -7.66 10.89 -6.57
C ASN A 84 -8.80 10.36 -7.47
N VAL A 85 -8.85 9.05 -7.70
CA VAL A 85 -9.90 8.41 -8.51
C VAL A 85 -11.14 8.24 -7.66
N GLN A 86 -12.06 9.19 -7.75
CA GLN A 86 -13.42 8.99 -7.28
C GLN A 86 -14.20 8.17 -8.33
N VAL A 87 -14.60 6.97 -7.95
CA VAL A 87 -15.55 6.15 -8.70
C VAL A 87 -16.95 6.78 -8.55
N PRO A 88 -17.66 7.16 -9.62
CA PRO A 88 -19.02 7.67 -9.49
C PRO A 88 -19.98 6.53 -9.15
N HIS A 89 -20.45 6.48 -7.93
CA HIS A 89 -21.66 5.75 -7.59
C HIS A 89 -22.86 6.53 -8.11
N SER A 90 -23.77 5.82 -8.76
CA SER A 90 -25.04 6.31 -9.29
C SER A 90 -25.80 7.12 -8.23
N LYS A 91 -26.11 8.39 -8.53
CA LYS A 91 -26.94 9.25 -7.68
C LYS A 91 -28.41 9.03 -8.00
N GLU A 92 -29.16 8.57 -7.01
CA GLU A 92 -30.57 8.96 -6.87
C GLU A 92 -30.66 10.33 -6.18
N PRO A 93 -31.65 11.18 -6.51
CA PRO A 93 -31.70 12.53 -5.99
C PRO A 93 -32.37 12.58 -4.62
N ALA A 94 -31.62 12.89 -3.57
CA ALA A 94 -32.18 13.24 -2.27
C ALA A 94 -31.82 14.67 -1.89
N ASN A 95 -32.84 15.44 -1.87
CA ASN A 95 -33.20 16.62 -1.08
C ASN A 95 -32.10 17.38 -0.32
N LYS A 96 -31.90 18.66 -0.72
CA LYS A 96 -31.11 19.68 -0.04
C LYS A 96 -31.75 20.07 1.30
N MET A 97 -31.05 19.81 2.40
CA MET A 97 -31.21 20.60 3.65
C MET A 97 -29.83 20.70 4.34
N SER A 98 -29.38 21.94 4.40
CA SER A 98 -28.48 22.58 5.39
C SER A 98 -27.25 21.81 5.86
N ASP A 99 -26.10 22.05 5.19
CA ASP A 99 -24.76 21.49 5.48
C ASP A 99 -23.85 22.58 6.09
N GLU A 100 -24.18 23.08 7.27
CA GLU A 100 -23.28 23.98 8.05
C GLU A 100 -22.83 23.38 9.40
N GLY A 101 -23.25 22.15 9.72
CA GLY A 101 -22.93 21.51 11.00
C GLY A 101 -21.93 20.32 10.93
N GLN A 102 -21.62 19.81 9.74
CA GLN A 102 -20.87 18.56 9.59
C GLN A 102 -19.35 18.73 9.43
N HIS A 103 -18.86 19.92 9.06
CA HIS A 103 -17.41 20.15 8.92
C HIS A 103 -16.62 20.27 10.24
N ALA A 104 -17.29 20.30 11.38
CA ALA A 104 -16.59 20.37 12.69
C ALA A 104 -16.26 19.01 13.31
N LEU A 105 -16.82 17.90 12.81
CA LEU A 105 -16.57 16.55 13.32
C LEU A 105 -15.68 15.68 12.42
N ASP A 106 -15.45 16.07 11.15
CA ASP A 106 -14.58 15.36 10.21
C ASP A 106 -13.08 15.44 10.56
N GLY A 107 -12.69 16.26 11.52
CA GLY A 107 -11.30 16.39 11.97
C GLY A 107 -10.84 15.35 13.01
N LEU A 108 -11.71 14.47 13.50
CA LEU A 108 -11.41 13.55 14.60
C LEU A 108 -11.51 12.06 14.26
N THR A 109 -12.00 11.70 13.08
CA THR A 109 -12.09 10.29 12.68
C THR A 109 -10.87 9.86 11.88
N VAL A 110 -10.27 8.74 12.29
CA VAL A 110 -9.14 8.16 11.58
C VAL A 110 -9.62 7.67 10.21
N PRO A 111 -8.98 8.06 9.08
CA PRO A 111 -9.43 7.66 7.76
C PRO A 111 -9.39 6.14 7.59
N TRP A 112 -10.37 5.58 6.88
CA TRP A 112 -10.37 4.16 6.54
C TRP A 112 -9.30 3.87 5.48
N PRO A 113 -8.42 2.86 5.68
CA PRO A 113 -7.41 2.50 4.68
C PRO A 113 -8.06 1.88 3.44
N ASP A 114 -7.64 2.30 2.25
CA ASP A 114 -8.09 1.73 0.99
C ASP A 114 -7.60 0.26 0.86
N PRO A 115 -8.52 -0.72 0.76
CA PRO A 115 -8.16 -2.12 0.59
C PRO A 115 -7.41 -2.41 -0.72
N GLU A 116 -7.59 -1.59 -1.74
CA GLU A 116 -6.95 -1.73 -3.05
C GLU A 116 -5.57 -1.03 -3.12
N ASP A 117 -5.19 -0.28 -2.11
CA ASP A 117 -3.87 0.33 -2.04
C ASP A 117 -2.79 -0.73 -1.78
N HIS A 118 -2.14 -1.16 -2.85
CA HIS A 118 -1.02 -2.11 -2.78
C HIS A 118 0.15 -1.60 -1.93
N SER A 119 0.27 -0.29 -1.74
CA SER A 119 1.32 0.26 -0.88
C SER A 119 1.10 -0.10 0.59
N LEU A 120 -0.13 -0.33 1.01
CA LEU A 120 -0.52 -0.72 2.37
C LEU A 120 -0.65 -2.24 2.57
N ALA A 121 -0.47 -3.04 1.51
CA ALA A 121 -0.69 -4.49 1.55
C ALA A 121 0.17 -5.20 2.60
N THR A 122 1.42 -4.77 2.79
CA THR A 122 2.32 -5.34 3.80
C THR A 122 1.86 -5.01 5.22
N GLU A 123 1.46 -3.76 5.49
CA GLU A 123 0.91 -3.33 6.78
C GLU A 123 -0.35 -4.13 7.13
N ARG A 124 -1.29 -4.20 6.18
CA ARG A 124 -2.53 -4.97 6.29
C ARG A 124 -2.27 -6.45 6.56
N GLY A 125 -1.36 -7.07 5.79
CA GLY A 125 -1.00 -8.48 5.94
C GLY A 125 -0.36 -8.80 7.28
N THR A 126 0.54 -7.94 7.77
CA THR A 126 1.18 -8.07 9.08
C THR A 126 0.15 -8.03 10.21
N LEU A 127 -0.78 -7.06 10.19
CA LEU A 127 -1.83 -6.97 11.21
C LEU A 127 -2.79 -8.17 11.18
N LYS A 128 -3.14 -8.68 10.00
CA LYS A 128 -3.93 -9.91 9.87
C LYS A 128 -3.24 -11.09 10.55
N LEU A 129 -1.94 -11.25 10.32
CA LEU A 129 -1.13 -12.29 10.97
C LEU A 129 -1.12 -12.13 12.49
N MET A 130 -0.89 -10.92 13.01
CA MET A 130 -0.89 -10.64 14.44
C MET A 130 -2.23 -10.89 15.11
N LEU A 131 -3.34 -10.57 14.43
CA LEU A 131 -4.69 -10.76 14.95
C LEU A 131 -5.16 -12.22 14.90
N GLN A 132 -4.87 -12.93 13.79
CA GLN A 132 -5.38 -14.28 13.55
C GLN A 132 -4.44 -15.37 14.08
N TYR A 133 -3.11 -15.14 14.08
CA TYR A 133 -2.09 -16.13 14.44
C TYR A 133 -1.04 -15.55 15.41
N PRO A 134 -1.46 -14.95 16.52
CA PRO A 134 -0.53 -14.29 17.46
C PRO A 134 0.51 -15.25 18.04
N MET A 135 0.23 -16.56 18.09
CA MET A 135 1.15 -17.58 18.59
C MET A 135 2.41 -17.79 17.70
N LEU A 136 2.40 -17.28 16.48
CA LEU A 136 3.56 -17.33 15.59
C LEU A 136 4.54 -16.16 15.80
N PHE A 137 4.22 -15.24 16.70
CA PHE A 137 5.07 -14.09 17.04
C PHE A 137 5.74 -14.29 18.39
N ASP A 138 6.90 -13.66 18.57
CA ASP A 138 7.55 -13.52 19.87
C ASP A 138 6.86 -12.44 20.74
N ALA A 139 7.32 -12.30 22.00
CA ALA A 139 6.77 -11.31 22.92
C ALA A 139 7.00 -9.85 22.50
N ALA A 140 7.94 -9.61 21.58
CA ALA A 140 8.27 -8.29 21.03
C ALA A 140 7.70 -8.08 19.62
N TRP A 141 6.76 -8.92 19.18
CA TRP A 141 6.15 -8.88 17.85
C TRP A 141 7.18 -8.87 16.72
N ASN A 142 8.24 -9.68 16.87
CA ASN A 142 9.36 -9.78 15.94
C ASN A 142 10.02 -8.41 15.66
N GLY A 143 10.06 -7.54 16.65
CA GLY A 143 10.70 -6.22 16.59
C GLY A 143 9.94 -5.18 15.76
N VAL A 144 8.70 -5.45 15.36
CA VAL A 144 7.84 -4.46 14.69
C VAL A 144 7.52 -3.30 15.63
N GLN A 145 7.53 -2.08 15.11
CA GLN A 145 7.31 -0.85 15.86
C GLN A 145 6.15 -0.02 15.26
N PRO A 146 5.48 0.85 16.04
CA PRO A 146 4.41 1.70 15.53
C PRO A 146 4.78 2.55 14.31
N GLN A 147 6.04 3.03 14.24
CA GLN A 147 6.55 3.81 13.11
C GLN A 147 6.71 3.01 11.81
N ASP A 148 6.62 1.69 11.85
CA ASP A 148 6.67 0.85 10.65
C ASP A 148 5.36 0.91 9.85
N PHE A 149 4.28 1.37 10.51
CA PHE A 149 2.98 1.60 9.89
C PHE A 149 2.85 3.05 9.43
N THR A 150 2.61 3.23 8.15
CA THR A 150 2.42 4.57 7.54
C THR A 150 1.00 5.07 7.70
N HIS A 151 0.01 4.15 7.63
CA HIS A 151 -1.39 4.51 7.75
C HIS A 151 -1.82 4.63 9.24
N PRO A 152 -2.45 5.76 9.66
CA PRO A 152 -2.79 6.01 11.05
C PRO A 152 -3.75 4.97 11.65
N ALA A 153 -4.71 4.44 10.86
CA ALA A 153 -5.62 3.41 11.34
C ALA A 153 -4.89 2.08 11.62
N TYR A 154 -3.95 1.68 10.76
CA TYR A 154 -3.15 0.47 11.00
C TYR A 154 -2.22 0.62 12.19
N ARG A 155 -1.62 1.80 12.36
CA ARG A 155 -0.82 2.10 13.55
C ARG A 155 -1.66 1.99 14.83
N ALA A 156 -2.87 2.54 14.84
CA ALA A 156 -3.77 2.46 16.00
C ALA A 156 -4.19 1.02 16.34
N VAL A 157 -4.41 0.16 15.33
CA VAL A 157 -4.64 -1.28 15.56
C VAL A 157 -3.40 -1.94 16.17
N PHE A 158 -2.21 -1.63 15.67
CA PHE A 158 -0.96 -2.18 16.21
C PHE A 158 -0.68 -1.70 17.65
N ASP A 159 -0.93 -0.42 17.95
CA ASP A 159 -0.80 0.12 19.32
C ASP A 159 -1.72 -0.66 20.29
N ALA A 160 -2.95 -0.96 19.88
CA ALA A 160 -3.86 -1.78 20.68
C ALA A 160 -3.37 -3.23 20.85
N ILE A 161 -2.81 -3.84 19.80
CA ILE A 161 -2.18 -5.17 19.86
C ILE A 161 -1.03 -5.16 20.88
N GLN A 162 -0.15 -4.18 20.79
CA GLN A 162 1.04 -4.06 21.65
C GLN A 162 0.66 -3.81 23.12
N ALA A 163 -0.41 -3.04 23.35
CA ALA A 163 -0.89 -2.74 24.71
C ALA A 163 -1.65 -3.91 25.36
N THR A 164 -2.04 -4.92 24.61
CA THR A 164 -2.88 -6.02 25.08
C THR A 164 -2.04 -7.26 25.41
N PRO A 165 -2.04 -7.74 26.66
CA PRO A 165 -1.41 -9.02 27.00
C PRO A 165 -2.06 -10.17 26.24
N TYR A 166 -1.25 -11.03 25.60
CA TYR A 166 -1.78 -12.15 24.84
C TYR A 166 -2.49 -13.18 25.72
N GLN A 167 -3.77 -13.42 25.43
CA GLN A 167 -4.61 -14.45 26.03
C GLN A 167 -5.35 -15.22 24.93
N PRO A 168 -5.03 -16.50 24.69
CA PRO A 168 -5.50 -17.23 23.48
C PRO A 168 -7.01 -17.21 23.27
N GLN A 169 -7.81 -17.38 24.35
CA GLN A 169 -9.26 -17.51 24.25
C GLN A 169 -10.01 -16.19 24.10
N ARG A 170 -9.36 -15.04 24.40
CA ARG A 170 -9.98 -13.71 24.43
C ARG A 170 -9.19 -12.68 23.67
N TRP A 171 -8.21 -13.10 22.89
CA TRP A 171 -7.27 -12.21 22.21
C TRP A 171 -7.97 -11.13 21.38
N ALA A 172 -8.82 -11.53 20.45
CA ALA A 172 -9.51 -10.59 19.55
C ALA A 172 -10.42 -9.61 20.30
N GLU A 173 -11.12 -10.09 21.32
CA GLU A 173 -12.00 -9.27 22.17
C GLU A 173 -11.18 -8.24 22.98
N GLN A 174 -10.07 -8.65 23.57
CA GLN A 174 -9.24 -7.75 24.36
C GLN A 174 -8.57 -6.66 23.52
N VAL A 175 -8.07 -7.01 22.33
CA VAL A 175 -7.55 -6.00 21.38
C VAL A 175 -8.66 -5.02 20.99
N GLN A 176 -9.87 -5.51 20.73
CA GLN A 176 -11.00 -4.66 20.39
C GLN A 176 -11.37 -3.68 21.51
N LEU A 177 -11.35 -4.14 22.76
CA LEU A 177 -11.61 -3.27 23.95
C LEU A 177 -10.54 -2.21 24.17
N ALA A 178 -9.30 -2.44 23.73
CA ALA A 178 -8.21 -1.47 23.80
C ALA A 178 -8.33 -0.33 22.76
N ILE A 179 -9.19 -0.49 21.73
CA ILE A 179 -9.39 0.50 20.68
C ILE A 179 -10.54 1.44 21.06
N SER A 180 -10.26 2.74 21.18
CA SER A 180 -11.26 3.76 21.50
C SER A 180 -12.05 4.24 20.27
N ASP A 181 -11.41 4.33 19.10
CA ASP A 181 -12.00 4.83 17.86
C ASP A 181 -12.86 3.74 17.19
N GLU A 182 -14.11 4.09 16.83
CA GLU A 182 -15.06 3.14 16.22
C GLU A 182 -14.62 2.68 14.83
N THR A 183 -14.04 3.56 14.02
CA THR A 183 -13.53 3.23 12.68
C THR A 183 -12.39 2.21 12.78
N VAL A 184 -11.47 2.43 13.73
CA VAL A 184 -10.34 1.52 13.99
C VAL A 184 -10.85 0.17 14.52
N ARG A 185 -11.89 0.17 15.32
CA ARG A 185 -12.54 -1.04 15.86
C ARG A 185 -13.18 -1.88 14.76
N GLN A 186 -13.87 -1.24 13.83
CA GLN A 186 -14.43 -1.90 12.64
C GLN A 186 -13.33 -2.44 11.73
N LEU A 187 -12.23 -1.69 11.57
CA LEU A 187 -11.07 -2.14 10.82
C LEU A 187 -10.42 -3.40 11.44
N GLN A 188 -10.28 -3.43 12.77
CA GLN A 188 -9.76 -4.61 13.48
C GLN A 188 -10.61 -5.85 13.22
N VAL A 189 -11.97 -5.72 13.28
CA VAL A 189 -12.88 -6.82 12.95
C VAL A 189 -12.73 -7.27 11.50
N ALA A 190 -12.63 -6.33 10.55
CA ALA A 190 -12.42 -6.65 9.14
C ALA A 190 -11.12 -7.45 8.93
N LEU A 191 -10.00 -7.01 9.55
CA LEU A 191 -8.71 -7.69 9.46
C LEU A 191 -8.72 -9.09 10.11
N LEU A 192 -9.53 -9.28 11.15
CA LEU A 192 -9.65 -10.57 11.85
C LEU A 192 -10.33 -11.64 10.98
N VAL A 193 -11.30 -11.26 10.16
CA VAL A 193 -12.09 -12.19 9.33
C VAL A 193 -11.57 -12.32 7.89
N GLU A 194 -10.72 -11.42 7.45
CA GLU A 194 -10.20 -11.43 6.09
C GLU A 194 -9.24 -12.59 5.86
N PRO A 195 -9.45 -13.44 4.83
CA PRO A 195 -8.61 -14.62 4.61
C PRO A 195 -7.16 -14.24 4.29
N LEU A 196 -6.22 -15.06 4.74
CA LEU A 196 -4.82 -15.01 4.32
C LEU A 196 -4.67 -15.74 2.97
N LEU A 197 -3.63 -15.38 2.21
CA LEU A 197 -3.34 -15.98 0.91
C LEU A 197 -2.93 -17.45 1.00
N ARG A 198 -2.34 -17.85 2.12
CA ARG A 198 -1.93 -19.21 2.44
C ARG A 198 -1.95 -19.43 3.94
N GLU A 199 -1.86 -20.69 4.37
CA GLU A 199 -1.65 -21.03 5.78
C GLU A 199 -0.30 -20.47 6.26
N PRO A 200 -0.27 -19.67 7.35
CA PRO A 200 0.94 -19.01 7.81
C PRO A 200 1.81 -19.97 8.62
N ASP A 201 3.10 -19.83 8.45
CA ASP A 201 4.16 -20.43 9.23
C ASP A 201 5.11 -19.32 9.77
N GLU A 202 6.07 -19.68 10.61
CA GLU A 202 7.06 -18.74 11.17
C GLU A 202 7.84 -18.00 10.06
N ARG A 203 8.15 -18.69 8.97
CA ARG A 203 8.85 -18.08 7.82
C ARG A 203 7.97 -17.05 7.10
N TYR A 204 6.69 -17.31 7.00
CA TYR A 204 5.74 -16.36 6.41
C TYR A 204 5.57 -15.11 7.27
N VAL A 205 5.50 -15.29 8.59
CA VAL A 205 5.49 -14.17 9.55
C VAL A 205 6.78 -13.36 9.44
N LEU A 206 7.94 -14.02 9.45
CA LEU A 206 9.24 -13.35 9.32
C LEU A 206 9.33 -12.55 8.02
N GLN A 207 8.87 -13.08 6.90
CA GLN A 207 8.86 -12.39 5.61
C GLN A 207 8.03 -11.09 5.67
N TYR A 208 6.84 -11.12 6.28
CA TYR A 208 5.98 -9.94 6.40
C TYR A 208 6.57 -8.88 7.33
N THR A 209 7.02 -9.29 8.51
CA THR A 209 7.60 -8.38 9.51
C THR A 209 8.89 -7.74 9.01
N SER A 210 9.80 -8.52 8.41
CA SER A 210 11.05 -8.01 7.84
C SER A 210 10.80 -7.07 6.65
N THR A 211 9.82 -7.36 5.79
CA THR A 211 9.45 -6.48 4.68
C THR A 211 8.87 -5.16 5.20
N LEU A 212 8.03 -5.21 6.25
CA LEU A 212 7.45 -4.02 6.87
C LEU A 212 8.54 -3.13 7.47
N GLN A 213 9.42 -3.69 8.30
CA GLN A 213 10.55 -2.99 8.92
C GLN A 213 11.54 -2.45 7.87
N LEU A 214 11.80 -3.21 6.80
CA LEU A 214 12.69 -2.77 5.72
C LEU A 214 12.22 -1.47 5.06
N ARG A 215 10.92 -1.32 4.84
CA ARG A 215 10.33 -0.08 4.29
C ARG A 215 10.55 1.11 5.22
N SER A 216 10.33 0.93 6.52
CA SER A 216 10.56 1.94 7.55
C SER A 216 12.04 2.34 7.60
N VAL A 217 12.95 1.37 7.64
CA VAL A 217 14.40 1.61 7.65
C VAL A 217 14.87 2.35 6.40
N LEU A 218 14.38 2.00 5.22
CA LEU A 218 14.70 2.72 3.98
C LEU A 218 14.25 4.19 4.00
N ALA A 219 13.06 4.46 4.55
CA ALA A 219 12.58 5.84 4.73
C ALA A 219 13.47 6.62 5.70
N GLN A 220 13.87 6.02 6.83
CA GLN A 220 14.78 6.63 7.80
C GLN A 220 16.17 6.91 7.20
N ILE A 221 16.74 5.97 6.45
CA ILE A 221 18.02 6.15 5.74
C ILE A 221 17.94 7.33 4.78
N THR A 222 16.85 7.43 4.01
CA THR A 222 16.64 8.53 3.05
C THR A 222 16.56 9.88 3.77
N ALA A 223 15.81 9.96 4.87
CA ALA A 223 15.70 11.16 5.68
C ALA A 223 17.04 11.59 6.30
N LEU A 224 17.80 10.63 6.85
CA LEU A 224 19.12 10.88 7.43
C LEU A 224 20.13 11.35 6.37
N LYS A 225 20.18 10.71 5.21
CA LYS A 225 21.04 11.14 4.10
C LYS A 225 20.73 12.58 3.65
N SER A 226 19.43 12.91 3.54
CA SER A 226 19.01 14.28 3.21
C SER A 226 19.39 15.30 4.29
N ARG A 227 19.35 14.91 5.57
CA ARG A 227 19.76 15.77 6.69
C ARG A 227 21.28 15.99 6.69
N LEU A 228 22.06 14.93 6.53
CA LEU A 228 23.53 15.00 6.43
C LEU A 228 24.00 15.87 5.26
N GLN A 229 23.35 15.76 4.08
CA GLN A 229 23.70 16.59 2.92
C GLN A 229 23.50 18.09 3.13
N ARG A 230 22.53 18.47 3.97
CA ARG A 230 22.23 19.88 4.28
C ARG A 230 23.03 20.43 5.46
N MET A 231 23.77 19.58 6.17
CA MET A 231 24.53 19.95 7.36
C MET A 231 25.98 20.29 7.00
N ASN A 232 26.51 21.35 7.57
CA ASN A 232 27.94 21.67 7.44
C ASN A 232 28.73 20.85 8.50
N PRO A 233 29.59 19.90 8.08
CA PRO A 233 30.32 19.04 8.99
C PRO A 233 31.34 19.76 9.87
N VAL A 234 31.78 20.95 9.46
CA VAL A 234 32.79 21.73 10.23
C VAL A 234 32.14 22.46 11.42
N THR A 235 30.94 23.04 11.22
CA THR A 235 30.24 23.80 12.27
C THR A 235 29.42 22.91 13.19
N HIS A 236 29.01 21.71 12.75
CA HIS A 236 28.17 20.77 13.50
C HIS A 236 28.79 19.38 13.62
N ASN A 237 30.09 19.31 13.89
CA ASN A 237 30.87 18.06 13.86
C ASN A 237 30.28 16.95 14.74
N ALA A 238 29.94 17.24 16.00
CA ALA A 238 29.40 16.23 16.92
C ALA A 238 28.04 15.67 16.44
N GLU A 239 27.15 16.53 15.96
CA GLU A 239 25.84 16.12 15.43
C GLU A 239 26.00 15.34 14.13
N HIS A 240 26.87 15.80 13.25
CA HIS A 240 27.17 15.10 11.99
C HIS A 240 27.71 13.69 12.25
N HIS A 241 28.63 13.53 13.22
CA HIS A 241 29.17 12.22 13.59
C HIS A 241 28.09 11.30 14.18
N ALA A 242 27.23 11.83 15.04
CA ALA A 242 26.12 11.06 15.63
C ALA A 242 25.14 10.55 14.54
N LEU A 243 24.73 11.42 13.62
CA LEU A 243 23.85 11.05 12.51
C LEU A 243 24.53 10.06 11.53
N PHE A 244 25.83 10.18 11.31
CA PHE A 244 26.58 9.23 10.50
C PHE A 244 26.65 7.86 11.14
N THR A 245 26.89 7.78 12.46
CA THR A 245 26.86 6.52 13.21
C THR A 245 25.46 5.87 13.14
N GLN A 246 24.41 6.66 13.29
CA GLN A 246 23.03 6.18 13.10
C GLN A 246 22.78 5.66 11.69
N LEU A 247 23.28 6.34 10.67
CA LEU A 247 23.15 5.89 9.29
C LEU A 247 23.83 4.53 9.07
N VAL A 248 25.03 4.32 9.61
CA VAL A 248 25.75 3.04 9.51
C VAL A 248 24.95 1.92 10.18
N SER A 249 24.38 2.15 11.37
CA SER A 249 23.56 1.14 12.05
C SER A 249 22.29 0.77 11.28
N LEU A 250 21.65 1.77 10.66
CA LEU A 250 20.47 1.53 9.82
C LEU A 250 20.80 0.79 8.51
N GLU A 251 21.95 1.07 7.89
CA GLU A 251 22.40 0.32 6.71
C GLU A 251 22.73 -1.16 7.05
N GLN A 252 23.29 -1.43 8.23
CA GLN A 252 23.47 -2.80 8.74
C GLN A 252 22.11 -3.49 8.96
N ARG A 253 21.18 -2.81 9.64
CA ARG A 253 19.83 -3.34 9.84
C ARG A 253 19.10 -3.60 8.53
N ARG A 254 19.22 -2.70 7.54
CA ARG A 254 18.68 -2.88 6.20
C ARG A 254 19.19 -4.18 5.56
N SER A 255 20.51 -4.42 5.63
CA SER A 255 21.13 -5.62 5.05
C SER A 255 20.58 -6.91 5.69
N GLN A 256 20.45 -6.92 7.00
CA GLN A 256 19.88 -8.03 7.76
C GLN A 256 18.40 -8.27 7.38
N LEU A 257 17.57 -7.25 7.42
CA LEU A 257 16.14 -7.36 7.06
C LEU A 257 15.95 -7.81 5.61
N MET A 258 16.84 -7.43 4.71
CA MET A 258 16.79 -7.86 3.32
C MET A 258 17.07 -9.37 3.18
N GLN A 259 17.99 -9.92 3.96
CA GLN A 259 18.25 -11.36 4.00
C GLN A 259 17.05 -12.13 4.58
N GLU A 260 16.50 -11.66 5.70
CA GLU A 260 15.32 -12.24 6.35
C GLU A 260 14.09 -12.24 5.42
N SER A 261 13.85 -11.12 4.70
CA SER A 261 12.71 -10.98 3.78
C SER A 261 12.79 -11.92 2.58
N LEU A 262 14.00 -12.28 2.14
CA LEU A 262 14.23 -13.23 1.06
C LEU A 262 14.18 -14.68 1.55
N GLY A 263 14.11 -14.90 2.86
CA GLY A 263 14.09 -16.23 3.48
C GLY A 263 15.38 -17.03 3.23
N LEU A 264 16.50 -16.35 3.05
CA LEU A 264 17.80 -16.99 2.96
C LEU A 264 18.23 -17.41 4.39
N PRO A 265 18.69 -18.66 4.60
CA PRO A 265 19.27 -19.06 5.87
C PRO A 265 20.56 -18.26 6.12
N GLU A 266 20.86 -17.99 7.41
CA GLU A 266 22.13 -17.43 7.85
C GLU A 266 23.31 -18.36 7.52
#